data_3813da000f2d1d86a506c2438c9d190c
#
_entry.id   3813da000f2d1d86a506c2438c9d190c
#
_cell.length_a   1.000
_cell.length_b   1.000
_cell.length_c   1.000
_cell.angle_alpha   90.00
_cell.angle_beta   90.00
_cell.angle_gamma   90.00
#
_symmetry.space_group_name_H-M   'P 1'
#
loop_
_entity.id
_entity.type
_entity.pdbx_description
1 polymer ?
#
loop_
_entity_poly.entity_id
_entity_poly.type
_entity_poly.pdbx_seq_one_letter_code
_entity_poly.pdbx_strand_id
1 'polypeptide(L)'
;MLKYIMVMIMINYPNKKKSDNVKITTSANRGMNFESMINQTNEFYLDNDIAVIYKKPIPIQIVSVDYRVRSAAKITEAYYKHPSTTDYNGIYKGYYIDFEAKETKSKTSFPIKNIHEHQVNHLKRVNEHGAISFIIVYFSILGRIFFLDSKYIVEFYNRSKNGKKSIALEEFVEFGKEIKEGYRKPVDYLSIIDEYYIKAPKI
;
A
#
# COMPACT_ATOMS: atom_id res chain seq x y z
N MET A 1 -10.58 43.11 -9.52
CA MET A 1 -11.11 41.79 -9.87
C MET A 1 -10.01 41.02 -10.59
N LEU A 2 -9.07 40.42 -9.81
CA LEU A 2 -7.96 39.63 -10.37
C LEU A 2 -8.39 38.18 -10.54
N LYS A 3 -8.40 37.71 -11.79
CA LYS A 3 -8.55 36.27 -12.10
C LYS A 3 -7.23 35.56 -11.85
N TYR A 4 -7.17 34.72 -10.84
CA TYR A 4 -6.09 33.77 -10.69
C TYR A 4 -6.24 32.66 -11.74
N ILE A 5 -5.32 32.60 -12.69
CA ILE A 5 -5.17 31.48 -13.60
C ILE A 5 -4.38 30.43 -12.85
N MET A 6 -5.03 29.35 -12.44
CA MET A 6 -4.41 28.17 -11.84
C MET A 6 -3.79 27.35 -12.98
N VAL A 7 -2.47 27.41 -13.10
CA VAL A 7 -1.74 26.54 -14.04
C VAL A 7 -1.59 25.18 -13.36
N MET A 8 -2.40 24.21 -13.78
CA MET A 8 -2.19 22.81 -13.42
C MET A 8 -0.94 22.29 -14.14
N ILE A 9 0.13 22.08 -13.38
CA ILE A 9 1.31 21.36 -13.88
C ILE A 9 0.95 19.87 -13.84
N MET A 10 0.59 19.31 -14.99
CA MET A 10 0.46 17.86 -15.15
C MET A 10 1.86 17.25 -15.11
N ILE A 11 2.17 16.52 -14.04
CA ILE A 11 3.37 15.68 -13.96
C ILE A 11 3.10 14.44 -14.81
N ASN A 12 3.68 14.37 -16.01
CA ASN A 12 3.59 13.20 -16.88
C ASN A 12 4.56 12.12 -16.40
N TYR A 13 4.04 11.04 -15.79
CA TYR A 13 4.83 9.83 -15.52
C TYR A 13 5.07 9.05 -16.82
N PRO A 14 6.29 8.52 -17.08
CA PRO A 14 6.67 7.97 -18.38
C PRO A 14 6.10 6.59 -18.72
N ASN A 15 5.03 6.10 -18.10
CA ASN A 15 4.47 4.77 -18.34
C ASN A 15 2.95 4.74 -18.57
N LYS A 16 2.35 5.72 -19.24
CA LYS A 16 1.00 5.52 -19.79
C LYS A 16 1.08 4.71 -21.09
N LYS A 17 1.08 3.39 -21.00
CA LYS A 17 0.60 2.56 -22.12
C LYS A 17 -0.90 2.87 -22.30
N LYS A 18 -1.28 3.32 -23.52
CA LYS A 18 -2.70 3.42 -23.90
C LYS A 18 -3.36 2.08 -23.67
N SER A 19 -4.39 2.02 -22.83
CA SER A 19 -5.21 0.84 -22.64
C SER A 19 -6.07 0.65 -23.87
N ASP A 20 -5.77 -0.36 -24.68
CA ASP A 20 -6.71 -0.89 -25.65
C ASP A 20 -7.88 -1.54 -24.90
N ASN A 21 -9.09 -1.35 -25.42
CA ASN A 21 -10.37 -1.79 -24.90
C ASN A 21 -10.35 -3.18 -24.30
N VAL A 22 -10.41 -3.27 -22.97
CA VAL A 22 -10.58 -4.53 -22.25
C VAL A 22 -12.06 -4.88 -22.20
N LYS A 23 -12.45 -5.97 -22.85
CA LYS A 23 -13.78 -6.59 -22.73
C LYS A 23 -14.03 -6.94 -21.25
N ILE A 24 -15.11 -6.39 -20.71
CA ILE A 24 -15.59 -6.62 -19.35
C ILE A 24 -16.09 -8.08 -19.26
N THR A 25 -15.32 -8.94 -18.60
CA THR A 25 -15.78 -10.26 -18.15
C THR A 25 -15.90 -10.20 -16.62
N THR A 26 -16.89 -10.88 -16.06
CA THR A 26 -17.24 -10.94 -14.63
C THR A 26 -16.19 -11.61 -13.72
N SER A 27 -14.94 -11.62 -14.11
CA SER A 27 -13.75 -11.86 -13.29
C SER A 27 -12.82 -10.65 -13.47
N ALA A 28 -13.29 -9.49 -13.08
CA ALA A 28 -12.69 -8.20 -13.43
C ALA A 28 -11.19 -8.04 -13.08
N ASN A 29 -10.67 -8.86 -12.17
CA ASN A 29 -9.30 -8.74 -11.69
C ASN A 29 -8.42 -9.99 -11.98
N ARG A 30 -8.89 -10.96 -12.77
CA ARG A 30 -8.06 -12.09 -13.18
C ARG A 30 -6.90 -11.61 -14.05
N GLY A 31 -5.69 -11.58 -13.48
CA GLY A 31 -4.46 -11.17 -14.16
C GLY A 31 -3.90 -9.82 -13.71
N MET A 32 -4.60 -9.07 -12.87
CA MET A 32 -4.00 -7.94 -12.15
C MET A 32 -3.10 -8.46 -11.04
N ASN A 33 -1.89 -7.89 -10.92
CA ASN A 33 -1.09 -8.12 -9.74
C ASN A 33 -1.68 -7.35 -8.54
N PHE A 34 -1.37 -7.80 -7.33
CA PHE A 34 -1.92 -7.23 -6.11
C PHE A 34 -1.62 -5.73 -5.94
N GLU A 35 -0.43 -5.32 -6.34
CA GLU A 35 -0.05 -3.90 -6.34
C GLU A 35 -0.94 -3.05 -7.24
N SER A 36 -1.27 -3.54 -8.43
CA SER A 36 -2.19 -2.83 -9.35
C SER A 36 -3.60 -2.70 -8.77
N MET A 37 -4.08 -3.70 -8.01
CA MET A 37 -5.38 -3.63 -7.33
C MET A 37 -5.40 -2.51 -6.28
N ILE A 38 -4.33 -2.37 -5.49
CA ILE A 38 -4.20 -1.29 -4.50
C ILE A 38 -4.09 0.07 -5.20
N ASN A 39 -3.27 0.17 -6.24
CA ASN A 39 -3.10 1.42 -6.98
C ASN A 39 -4.42 1.88 -7.62
N GLN A 40 -5.19 0.98 -8.24
CA GLN A 40 -6.52 1.29 -8.76
C GLN A 40 -7.48 1.79 -7.65
N THR A 41 -7.43 1.17 -6.47
CA THR A 41 -8.22 1.59 -5.32
C THR A 41 -7.83 2.99 -4.86
N ASN A 42 -6.52 3.28 -4.79
CA ASN A 42 -6.02 4.59 -4.39
C ASN A 42 -6.33 5.68 -5.42
N GLU A 43 -6.24 5.37 -6.72
CA GLU A 43 -6.69 6.26 -7.79
C GLU A 43 -8.18 6.58 -7.66
N PHE A 44 -9.02 5.57 -7.41
CA PHE A 44 -10.45 5.79 -7.15
C PHE A 44 -10.68 6.71 -5.94
N TYR A 45 -9.95 6.53 -4.85
CA TYR A 45 -10.07 7.41 -3.69
C TYR A 45 -9.68 8.85 -4.02
N LEU A 46 -8.61 9.04 -4.76
CA LEU A 46 -8.13 10.37 -5.17
C LEU A 46 -9.12 11.05 -6.14
N ASP A 47 -9.58 10.34 -7.17
CA ASP A 47 -10.49 10.87 -8.20
C ASP A 47 -11.87 11.26 -7.64
N ASN A 48 -12.25 10.70 -6.50
CA ASN A 48 -13.53 11.00 -5.84
C ASN A 48 -13.38 11.83 -4.55
N ASP A 49 -12.22 12.46 -4.33
CA ASP A 49 -11.91 13.30 -3.15
C ASP A 49 -12.15 12.58 -1.80
N ILE A 50 -11.96 11.25 -1.77
CA ILE A 50 -12.16 10.42 -0.57
C ILE A 50 -10.91 10.45 0.31
N ALA A 51 -9.73 10.19 -0.27
CA ALA A 51 -8.45 10.15 0.42
C ALA A 51 -7.29 10.45 -0.52
N VAL A 52 -6.17 10.89 0.04
CA VAL A 52 -4.92 11.14 -0.68
C VAL A 52 -3.88 10.14 -0.21
N ILE A 53 -3.73 9.03 -0.93
CA ILE A 53 -2.83 7.94 -0.58
C ILE A 53 -2.03 7.54 -1.81
N TYR A 54 -0.70 7.52 -1.66
CA TYR A 54 0.22 7.23 -2.75
C TYR A 54 1.14 6.06 -2.42
N LYS A 55 1.57 5.38 -3.48
CA LYS A 55 2.73 4.50 -3.40
C LYS A 55 3.99 5.34 -3.26
N LYS A 56 4.84 5.00 -2.29
CA LYS A 56 6.12 5.67 -2.10
C LYS A 56 7.07 5.33 -3.25
N PRO A 57 7.83 6.30 -3.76
CA PRO A 57 8.83 6.04 -4.79
C PRO A 57 9.96 5.17 -4.22
N ILE A 58 10.54 4.35 -5.10
CA ILE A 58 11.74 3.58 -4.75
C ILE A 58 12.88 4.57 -4.48
N PRO A 59 13.53 4.52 -3.30
CA PRO A 59 14.62 5.44 -2.99
C PRO A 59 15.86 5.09 -3.81
N ILE A 60 16.32 6.04 -4.62
CA ILE A 60 17.57 5.93 -5.39
C ILE A 60 18.54 7.03 -4.98
N GLN A 61 19.82 6.71 -5.04
CA GLN A 61 20.91 7.69 -4.95
C GLN A 61 21.49 7.89 -6.34
N ILE A 62 21.27 9.07 -6.88
CA ILE A 62 21.83 9.46 -8.18
C ILE A 62 23.32 9.75 -7.99
N VAL A 63 24.15 9.18 -8.86
CA VAL A 63 25.61 9.38 -8.88
C VAL A 63 26.00 10.22 -10.10
N SER A 64 25.43 9.92 -11.25
CA SER A 64 25.78 10.61 -12.49
C SER A 64 24.55 10.95 -13.33
N VAL A 65 24.57 12.14 -13.92
CA VAL A 65 23.52 12.65 -14.80
C VAL A 65 24.16 13.23 -16.05
N ASP A 66 23.76 12.80 -17.25
CA ASP A 66 24.08 13.49 -18.50
C ASP A 66 23.14 14.70 -18.66
N TYR A 67 23.73 15.88 -18.63
CA TYR A 67 23.02 17.16 -18.53
C TYR A 67 23.22 18.03 -19.76
N ARG A 68 22.80 17.56 -20.94
CA ARG A 68 22.95 18.33 -22.18
C ARG A 68 21.95 19.51 -22.24
N VAL A 69 20.70 19.23 -21.85
CA VAL A 69 19.62 20.25 -21.73
C VAL A 69 18.74 19.87 -20.54
N ARG A 70 18.22 20.87 -19.79
CA ARG A 70 17.38 20.63 -18.59
C ARG A 70 16.21 19.68 -18.83
N SER A 71 15.53 19.81 -19.98
CA SER A 71 14.37 18.96 -20.35
C SER A 71 14.74 17.56 -20.81
N ALA A 72 16.04 17.28 -21.07
CA ALA A 72 16.58 16.02 -21.56
C ALA A 72 17.62 15.42 -20.60
N ALA A 73 17.64 15.82 -19.34
CA ALA A 73 18.52 15.25 -18.33
C ALA A 73 18.28 13.74 -18.17
N LYS A 74 19.33 12.95 -18.31
CA LYS A 74 19.28 11.48 -18.22
C LYS A 74 20.18 11.01 -17.08
N ILE A 75 19.59 10.25 -16.16
CA ILE A 75 20.38 9.57 -15.10
C ILE A 75 21.16 8.46 -15.79
N THR A 76 22.48 8.50 -15.71
CA THR A 76 23.38 7.50 -16.30
C THR A 76 23.87 6.50 -15.26
N GLU A 77 23.87 6.87 -13.96
CA GLU A 77 24.24 5.99 -12.87
C GLU A 77 23.45 6.33 -11.62
N ALA A 78 22.84 5.31 -10.99
CA ALA A 78 22.16 5.43 -9.71
C ALA A 78 22.21 4.12 -8.94
N TYR A 79 22.25 4.18 -7.61
CA TYR A 79 22.18 3.04 -6.71
C TYR A 79 20.87 3.03 -5.94
N TYR A 80 20.30 1.84 -5.71
CA TYR A 80 19.17 1.68 -4.81
C TYR A 80 19.62 1.94 -3.37
N LYS A 81 18.90 2.82 -2.67
CA LYS A 81 19.04 2.94 -1.22
C LYS A 81 18.23 1.85 -0.54
N HIS A 82 18.66 1.45 0.65
CA HIS A 82 17.86 0.56 1.46
C HIS A 82 16.54 1.26 1.82
N PRO A 83 15.37 0.64 1.50
CA PRO A 83 14.08 1.16 1.94
C PRO A 83 14.06 1.18 3.48
N SER A 84 13.63 2.28 4.05
CA SER A 84 13.52 2.43 5.52
C SER A 84 12.06 2.45 6.00
N THR A 85 11.11 2.44 5.07
CA THR A 85 9.69 2.61 5.31
C THR A 85 8.86 1.53 4.59
N THR A 86 7.55 1.64 4.70
CA THR A 86 6.54 0.85 3.99
C THR A 86 6.31 1.35 2.55
N ASP A 87 5.45 0.65 1.80
CA ASP A 87 5.20 0.93 0.39
C ASP A 87 4.20 2.07 0.15
N TYR A 88 3.25 2.30 1.05
CA TYR A 88 2.15 3.26 0.87
C TYR A 88 1.99 4.19 2.06
N ASN A 89 1.67 5.45 1.79
CA ASN A 89 1.24 6.40 2.81
C ASN A 89 0.34 7.50 2.27
N GLY A 90 -0.36 8.18 3.19
CA GLY A 90 -1.22 9.28 2.83
C GLY A 90 -2.06 9.82 3.98
N ILE A 91 -3.15 10.49 3.63
CA ILE A 91 -4.07 11.10 4.60
C ILE A 91 -5.51 10.71 4.28
N TYR A 92 -6.25 10.32 5.31
CA TYR A 92 -7.67 10.07 5.28
C TYR A 92 -8.38 10.65 6.51
N LYS A 93 -9.32 11.57 6.31
CA LYS A 93 -10.10 12.21 7.39
C LYS A 93 -9.23 12.79 8.53
N GLY A 94 -8.08 13.37 8.18
CA GLY A 94 -7.14 13.93 9.16
C GLY A 94 -6.19 12.94 9.81
N TYR A 95 -6.32 11.63 9.54
CA TYR A 95 -5.41 10.60 10.01
C TYR A 95 -4.31 10.34 8.99
N TYR A 96 -3.08 10.22 9.48
CA TYR A 96 -1.99 9.69 8.67
C TYR A 96 -2.14 8.18 8.52
N ILE A 97 -2.15 7.71 7.29
CA ILE A 97 -2.26 6.30 6.93
C ILE A 97 -0.91 5.83 6.43
N ASP A 98 -0.43 4.69 6.94
CA ASP A 98 0.83 4.10 6.49
C ASP A 98 0.71 2.57 6.47
N PHE A 99 1.02 1.94 5.34
CA PHE A 99 0.86 0.50 5.23
C PHE A 99 1.81 -0.17 4.25
N GLU A 100 1.99 -1.44 4.48
CA GLU A 100 2.74 -2.37 3.63
C GLU A 100 1.79 -3.33 2.93
N ALA A 101 2.08 -3.68 1.68
CA ALA A 101 1.33 -4.65 0.91
C ALA A 101 2.16 -5.90 0.61
N LYS A 102 1.63 -7.07 0.92
CA LYS A 102 2.31 -8.35 0.71
C LYS A 102 1.40 -9.37 0.05
N GLU A 103 1.99 -10.23 -0.75
CA GLU A 103 1.31 -11.37 -1.36
C GLU A 103 1.95 -12.68 -0.94
N THR A 104 1.13 -13.72 -0.78
CA THR A 104 1.60 -15.08 -0.57
C THR A 104 0.81 -16.08 -1.41
N LYS A 105 1.50 -17.08 -1.95
CA LYS A 105 0.89 -18.24 -2.63
C LYS A 105 0.57 -19.38 -1.65
N SER A 106 0.93 -19.25 -0.39
CA SER A 106 0.56 -20.23 0.63
C SER A 106 -0.95 -20.21 0.86
N LYS A 107 -1.53 -21.39 1.09
CA LYS A 107 -2.96 -21.53 1.43
C LYS A 107 -3.22 -21.50 2.94
N THR A 108 -2.16 -21.62 3.76
CA THR A 108 -2.31 -21.88 5.19
C THR A 108 -1.61 -20.85 6.07
N SER A 109 -0.62 -20.10 5.54
CA SER A 109 0.14 -19.20 6.37
C SER A 109 0.90 -18.15 5.55
N PHE A 110 1.26 -17.04 6.19
CA PHE A 110 2.13 -16.00 5.67
C PHE A 110 3.49 -16.05 6.37
N PRO A 111 4.61 -16.27 5.65
CA PRO A 111 5.95 -16.31 6.25
C PRO A 111 6.37 -14.93 6.76
N ILE A 112 6.76 -14.82 8.02
CA ILE A 112 7.22 -13.55 8.64
C ILE A 112 8.46 -12.98 7.93
N LYS A 113 9.32 -13.80 7.36
CA LYS A 113 10.50 -13.36 6.60
C LYS A 113 10.17 -12.46 5.40
N ASN A 114 8.91 -12.44 4.95
CA ASN A 114 8.44 -11.57 3.87
C ASN A 114 8.22 -10.13 4.34
N ILE A 115 8.28 -9.86 5.64
CA ILE A 115 8.27 -8.52 6.22
C ILE A 115 9.65 -8.26 6.80
N HIS A 116 10.29 -7.18 6.35
CA HIS A 116 11.61 -6.81 6.85
C HIS A 116 11.51 -6.09 8.20
N GLU A 117 12.54 -6.24 9.03
CA GLU A 117 12.57 -5.63 10.37
C GLU A 117 12.37 -4.10 10.33
N HIS A 118 12.96 -3.42 9.34
CA HIS A 118 12.78 -1.98 9.21
C HIS A 118 11.31 -1.58 8.93
N GLN A 119 10.54 -2.41 8.19
CA GLN A 119 9.12 -2.18 7.94
C GLN A 119 8.30 -2.33 9.23
N VAL A 120 8.57 -3.39 10.01
CA VAL A 120 7.92 -3.60 11.31
C VAL A 120 8.21 -2.45 12.27
N ASN A 121 9.48 -2.02 12.36
CA ASN A 121 9.90 -0.91 13.21
C ASN A 121 9.29 0.42 12.76
N HIS A 122 9.15 0.65 11.44
CA HIS A 122 8.48 1.83 10.91
C HIS A 122 6.99 1.84 11.28
N LEU A 123 6.26 0.75 11.00
CA LEU A 123 4.85 0.62 11.34
C LEU A 123 4.59 0.85 12.84
N LYS A 124 5.44 0.26 13.69
CA LYS A 124 5.36 0.49 15.14
C LYS A 124 5.50 1.97 15.49
N ARG A 125 6.56 2.63 14.99
CA ARG A 125 6.85 4.04 15.29
C ARG A 125 5.73 4.98 14.84
N VAL A 126 5.25 4.84 13.60
CA VAL A 126 4.17 5.72 13.11
C VAL A 126 2.87 5.49 13.89
N ASN A 127 2.58 4.25 14.33
CA ASN A 127 1.43 3.96 15.17
C ASN A 127 1.55 4.63 16.55
N GLU A 128 2.73 4.55 17.19
CA GLU A 128 3.02 5.21 18.47
C GLU A 128 2.86 6.75 18.39
N HIS A 129 2.98 7.34 17.19
CA HIS A 129 2.74 8.75 16.92
C HIS A 129 1.31 9.08 16.42
N GLY A 130 0.38 8.13 16.55
CA GLY A 130 -1.05 8.36 16.27
C GLY A 130 -1.48 8.10 14.83
N ALA A 131 -0.62 7.52 14.00
CA ALA A 131 -1.00 7.07 12.66
C ALA A 131 -1.84 5.79 12.72
N ILE A 132 -2.67 5.57 11.71
CA ILE A 132 -3.29 4.27 11.45
C ILE A 132 -2.33 3.50 10.54
N SER A 133 -1.69 2.48 11.12
CA SER A 133 -0.69 1.67 10.41
C SER A 133 -1.05 0.19 10.42
N PHE A 134 -0.83 -0.48 9.28
CA PHE A 134 -1.27 -1.86 9.07
C PHE A 134 -0.49 -2.53 7.93
N ILE A 135 -0.75 -3.81 7.72
CA ILE A 135 -0.39 -4.50 6.49
C ILE A 135 -1.64 -5.02 5.78
N ILE A 136 -1.56 -5.11 4.46
CA ILE A 136 -2.55 -5.82 3.64
C ILE A 136 -1.87 -7.06 3.07
N VAL A 137 -2.42 -8.24 3.34
CA VAL A 137 -1.88 -9.51 2.85
C VAL A 137 -2.87 -10.19 1.94
N TYR A 138 -2.43 -10.47 0.72
CA TYR A 138 -3.19 -11.22 -0.28
C TYR A 138 -2.75 -12.69 -0.32
N PHE A 139 -3.65 -13.60 0.02
CA PHE A 139 -3.50 -15.04 -0.18
C PHE A 139 -3.98 -15.37 -1.60
N SER A 140 -3.11 -15.20 -2.59
CA SER A 140 -3.51 -15.18 -4.02
C SER A 140 -4.13 -16.48 -4.53
N ILE A 141 -3.71 -17.64 -4.02
CA ILE A 141 -4.35 -18.92 -4.40
C ILE A 141 -5.76 -19.06 -3.82
N LEU A 142 -6.03 -18.42 -2.67
CA LEU A 142 -7.34 -18.44 -2.03
C LEU A 142 -8.26 -17.31 -2.50
N GLY A 143 -7.71 -16.29 -3.18
CA GLY A 143 -8.45 -15.08 -3.52
C GLY A 143 -8.91 -14.29 -2.28
N ARG A 144 -8.16 -14.34 -1.17
CA ARG A 144 -8.54 -13.70 0.10
C ARG A 144 -7.55 -12.61 0.48
N ILE A 145 -8.06 -11.45 0.81
CA ILE A 145 -7.27 -10.27 1.20
C ILE A 145 -7.58 -9.92 2.65
N PHE A 146 -6.54 -9.69 3.44
CA PHE A 146 -6.68 -9.36 4.86
C PHE A 146 -5.98 -8.06 5.19
N PHE A 147 -6.67 -7.21 5.92
CA PHE A 147 -6.12 -6.08 6.67
C PHE A 147 -5.70 -6.59 8.05
N LEU A 148 -4.47 -6.31 8.46
CA LEU A 148 -3.96 -6.67 9.78
C LEU A 148 -3.27 -5.45 10.41
N ASP A 149 -3.79 -5.00 11.57
CA ASP A 149 -3.24 -3.86 12.32
C ASP A 149 -1.77 -4.10 12.68
N SER A 150 -0.99 -3.02 12.67
CA SER A 150 0.45 -3.06 12.95
C SER A 150 0.79 -3.63 14.32
N LYS A 151 -0.07 -3.45 15.34
CA LYS A 151 0.14 -4.02 16.68
C LYS A 151 0.30 -5.54 16.64
N TYR A 152 -0.52 -6.24 15.84
CA TYR A 152 -0.42 -7.68 15.67
C TYR A 152 0.81 -8.10 14.86
N ILE A 153 1.19 -7.28 13.86
CA ILE A 153 2.43 -7.52 13.11
C ILE A 153 3.65 -7.45 14.01
N VAL A 154 3.72 -6.44 14.87
CA VAL A 154 4.81 -6.29 15.86
C VAL A 154 4.84 -7.49 16.82
N GLU A 155 3.68 -7.93 17.30
CA GLU A 155 3.56 -9.09 18.18
C GLU A 155 4.04 -10.37 17.49
N PHE A 156 3.53 -10.67 16.29
CA PHE A 156 3.90 -11.86 15.54
C PHE A 156 5.36 -11.85 15.10
N TYR A 157 5.89 -10.68 14.74
CA TYR A 157 7.31 -10.52 14.43
C TYR A 157 8.18 -10.84 15.65
N ASN A 158 7.85 -10.32 16.83
CA ASN A 158 8.57 -10.60 18.05
C ASN A 158 8.47 -12.08 18.44
N ARG A 159 7.27 -12.68 18.34
CA ARG A 159 7.07 -14.12 18.54
C ARG A 159 7.97 -14.94 17.61
N SER A 160 8.19 -14.49 16.39
CA SER A 160 8.97 -15.22 15.41
C SER A 160 10.46 -15.29 15.75
N LYS A 161 10.98 -14.45 16.62
CA LYS A 161 12.41 -14.47 17.02
C LYS A 161 12.76 -15.79 17.71
N ASN A 162 11.88 -16.31 18.57
CA ASN A 162 12.10 -17.51 19.36
C ASN A 162 11.03 -18.61 19.13
N GLY A 163 10.13 -18.45 18.18
CA GLY A 163 8.99 -19.34 17.98
C GLY A 163 8.57 -19.47 16.52
N LYS A 164 7.25 -19.48 16.31
CA LYS A 164 6.58 -19.70 15.01
C LYS A 164 6.99 -18.63 13.98
N LYS A 165 7.56 -19.06 12.86
CA LYS A 165 8.12 -18.20 11.80
C LYS A 165 7.09 -17.76 10.75
N SER A 166 5.81 -18.00 11.00
CA SER A 166 4.71 -17.63 10.10
C SER A 166 3.49 -17.20 10.89
N ILE A 167 2.61 -16.45 10.25
CA ILE A 167 1.26 -16.13 10.73
C ILE A 167 0.32 -17.10 10.01
N ALA A 168 -0.46 -17.88 10.75
CA ALA A 168 -1.42 -18.80 10.16
C ALA A 168 -2.61 -18.04 9.54
N LEU A 169 -3.28 -18.66 8.57
CA LEU A 169 -4.49 -18.06 7.98
C LEU A 169 -5.57 -17.84 9.04
N GLU A 170 -5.70 -18.77 10.00
CA GLU A 170 -6.63 -18.67 11.12
C GLU A 170 -6.34 -17.43 11.99
N GLU A 171 -5.05 -17.06 12.18
CA GLU A 171 -4.66 -15.85 12.90
C GLU A 171 -5.05 -14.57 12.12
N PHE A 172 -5.03 -14.60 10.78
CA PHE A 172 -5.58 -13.50 9.98
C PHE A 172 -7.10 -13.41 10.10
N VAL A 173 -7.80 -14.54 10.20
CA VAL A 173 -9.26 -14.56 10.42
C VAL A 173 -9.62 -14.04 11.81
N GLU A 174 -8.83 -14.38 12.83
CA GLU A 174 -9.07 -14.00 14.23
C GLU A 174 -8.72 -12.53 14.51
N PHE A 175 -7.53 -12.11 14.15
CA PHE A 175 -6.98 -10.79 14.50
C PHE A 175 -7.09 -9.75 13.39
N GLY A 176 -7.24 -10.17 12.16
CA GLY A 176 -7.37 -9.31 10.98
C GLY A 176 -8.82 -9.04 10.59
N LYS A 177 -8.97 -8.34 9.49
CA LYS A 177 -10.27 -8.11 8.83
C LYS A 177 -10.14 -8.48 7.36
N GLU A 178 -11.06 -9.30 6.89
CA GLU A 178 -11.08 -9.69 5.47
C GLU A 178 -11.65 -8.56 4.62
N ILE A 179 -10.89 -8.14 3.61
CA ILE A 179 -11.31 -7.16 2.62
C ILE A 179 -12.03 -7.92 1.50
N LYS A 180 -13.31 -7.60 1.28
CA LYS A 180 -14.04 -8.14 0.14
C LYS A 180 -13.63 -7.38 -1.13
N GLU A 181 -13.27 -8.14 -2.16
CA GLU A 181 -12.89 -7.58 -3.44
C GLU A 181 -14.08 -6.86 -4.10
N GLY A 182 -13.87 -5.62 -4.52
CA GLY A 182 -14.85 -4.78 -5.20
C GLY A 182 -14.48 -4.47 -6.64
N TYR A 183 -15.44 -4.06 -7.46
CA TYR A 183 -15.20 -3.74 -8.87
C TYR A 183 -14.39 -2.44 -9.05
N ARG A 184 -14.81 -1.34 -8.40
CA ARG A 184 -14.14 -0.03 -8.51
C ARG A 184 -13.02 0.15 -7.51
N LYS A 185 -13.13 -0.51 -6.38
CA LYS A 185 -12.19 -0.52 -5.26
C LYS A 185 -11.81 -1.97 -4.97
N PRO A 186 -10.91 -2.58 -5.73
CA PRO A 186 -10.55 -3.97 -5.52
C PRO A 186 -10.09 -4.28 -4.09
N VAL A 187 -9.48 -3.31 -3.40
CA VAL A 187 -8.98 -3.46 -2.03
C VAL A 187 -9.48 -2.29 -1.18
N ASP A 188 -10.78 -2.30 -0.81
CA ASP A 188 -11.41 -1.21 -0.03
C ASP A 188 -11.06 -1.26 1.46
N TYR A 189 -9.80 -0.93 1.78
CA TYR A 189 -9.31 -0.92 3.16
C TYR A 189 -9.80 0.29 3.98
N LEU A 190 -10.25 1.38 3.35
CA LEU A 190 -10.78 2.54 4.07
C LEU A 190 -12.12 2.23 4.75
N SER A 191 -12.93 1.31 4.22
CA SER A 191 -14.15 0.87 4.89
C SER A 191 -13.86 0.23 6.25
N ILE A 192 -12.75 -0.52 6.36
CA ILE A 192 -12.28 -1.11 7.62
C ILE A 192 -11.78 -0.01 8.57
N ILE A 193 -11.04 0.97 8.04
CA ILE A 193 -10.58 2.10 8.85
C ILE A 193 -11.76 2.89 9.41
N ASP A 194 -12.79 3.15 8.61
CA ASP A 194 -14.00 3.82 9.08
C ASP A 194 -14.70 3.06 10.21
N GLU A 195 -14.82 1.74 10.06
CA GLU A 195 -15.53 0.91 11.03
C GLU A 195 -14.78 0.78 12.35
N TYR A 196 -13.46 0.53 12.31
CA TYR A 196 -12.70 0.11 13.49
C TYR A 196 -11.84 1.21 14.13
N TYR A 197 -11.57 2.32 13.43
CA TYR A 197 -10.70 3.39 13.96
C TYR A 197 -11.42 4.73 14.07
N ILE A 198 -12.40 5.02 13.20
CA ILE A 198 -13.03 6.34 13.16
C ILE A 198 -14.42 6.31 13.81
N LYS A 199 -15.25 5.31 13.49
CA LYS A 199 -16.61 5.18 14.03
C LYS A 199 -16.67 4.45 15.37
N ALA A 200 -15.62 3.69 15.73
CA ALA A 200 -15.56 3.05 17.02
C ALA A 200 -15.58 4.11 18.14
N PRO A 201 -16.41 3.96 19.18
CA PRO A 201 -16.38 4.88 20.31
C PRO A 201 -14.98 4.87 20.90
N LYS A 202 -14.40 6.07 21.09
CA LYS A 202 -13.14 6.20 21.84
C LYS A 202 -13.42 5.75 23.27
N ILE A 203 -12.93 4.57 23.67
CA ILE A 203 -12.99 4.04 25.02
C ILE A 203 -12.04 4.84 25.91
#